data_ce2fc062c4d5965c30d3726e64a2c128
#
_entry.id   ce2fc062c4d5965c30d3726e64a2c128
#
_cell.length_a   1.000
_cell.length_b   1.000
_cell.length_c   1.000
_cell.angle_alpha   90.00
_cell.angle_beta   90.00
_cell.angle_gamma   90.00
#
_symmetry.space_group_name_H-M   'P 1'
#
loop_
_entity.id
_entity.type
_entity.pdbx_description
1 polymer ?
#
loop_
_entity_poly.entity_id
_entity_poly.type
_entity_poly.pdbx_seq_one_letter_code
_entity_poly.pdbx_strand_id
1 'polypeptide(L)'
;MPWSASQRQRLGFEKELLEKYFRSRVSWINPTGNTRVEVRVTCTNDKQYTLRVYLPSDYPNSCPQMVVSSPSSCLRRKNGYSLSGVSGEDHVLGSKDGCTQICHYNSGLWRDDNTLYQVIMKGLIWLEAYEAHLRTGESLSRYLQEM
;
A
#
# COMPACT_ATOMS: atom_id res chain seq x y z
N MET A 1 -4.35 21.28 0.65
CA MET A 1 -3.26 22.13 0.12
C MET A 1 -2.92 21.67 -1.29
N PRO A 2 -2.91 22.58 -2.24
CA PRO A 2 -2.48 22.21 -3.59
C PRO A 2 -0.99 21.91 -3.63
N TRP A 3 -0.61 21.03 -4.56
CA TRP A 3 0.79 20.63 -4.71
C TRP A 3 1.62 21.80 -5.28
N SER A 4 2.86 21.90 -4.83
CA SER A 4 3.82 22.87 -5.38
C SER A 4 4.22 22.47 -6.81
N ALA A 5 4.93 23.37 -7.50
CA ALA A 5 5.40 23.06 -8.85
C ALA A 5 6.31 21.85 -8.89
N SER A 6 7.26 21.74 -7.94
CA SER A 6 8.16 20.58 -7.90
C SER A 6 7.42 19.29 -7.53
N GLN A 7 6.44 19.39 -6.66
CA GLN A 7 5.61 18.22 -6.34
C GLN A 7 4.78 17.77 -7.54
N ARG A 8 4.20 18.70 -8.29
CA ARG A 8 3.46 18.36 -9.52
C ARG A 8 4.36 17.68 -10.54
N GLN A 9 5.59 18.13 -10.68
CA GLN A 9 6.54 17.49 -11.57
C GLN A 9 6.85 16.06 -11.12
N ARG A 10 7.08 15.87 -9.82
CA ARG A 10 7.31 14.55 -9.24
C ARG A 10 6.10 13.65 -9.47
N LEU A 11 4.89 14.16 -9.23
CA LEU A 11 3.67 13.37 -9.40
C LEU A 11 3.40 13.02 -10.86
N GLY A 12 3.79 13.87 -11.81
CA GLY A 12 3.74 13.55 -13.23
C GLY A 12 4.62 12.34 -13.56
N PHE A 13 5.83 12.32 -13.04
CA PHE A 13 6.73 11.16 -13.18
C PHE A 13 6.12 9.91 -12.55
N GLU A 14 5.57 10.03 -11.34
CA GLU A 14 4.95 8.91 -10.64
C GLU A 14 3.77 8.34 -11.42
N LYS A 15 2.96 9.22 -11.99
CA LYS A 15 1.82 8.80 -12.82
C LYS A 15 2.27 8.01 -14.03
N GLU A 16 3.28 8.50 -14.76
CA GLU A 16 3.82 7.79 -15.90
C GLU A 16 4.34 6.42 -15.52
N LEU A 17 5.07 6.35 -14.41
CA LEU A 17 5.67 5.10 -13.95
C LEU A 17 4.59 4.09 -13.57
N LEU A 18 3.59 4.50 -12.79
CA LEU A 18 2.51 3.61 -12.39
C LEU A 18 1.69 3.13 -13.58
N GLU A 19 1.36 4.03 -14.51
CA GLU A 19 0.57 3.68 -15.68
C GLU A 19 1.34 2.77 -16.64
N LYS A 20 2.67 2.87 -16.66
CA LYS A 20 3.50 1.97 -17.46
C LYS A 20 3.35 0.51 -17.01
N TYR A 21 3.30 0.26 -15.70
CA TYR A 21 3.27 -1.09 -15.15
C TYR A 21 1.87 -1.60 -14.83
N PHE A 22 0.96 -0.70 -14.46
CA PHE A 22 -0.40 -1.10 -14.04
C PHE A 22 -1.48 -0.64 -15.01
N ARG A 23 -1.15 0.21 -15.97
CA ARG A 23 -2.03 0.65 -17.06
C ARG A 23 -3.34 1.23 -16.55
N SER A 24 -4.49 0.71 -17.00
CA SER A 24 -5.82 1.20 -16.61
C SER A 24 -6.23 0.85 -15.19
N ARG A 25 -5.41 0.13 -14.45
CA ARG A 25 -5.72 -0.27 -13.07
C ARG A 25 -5.36 0.80 -12.04
N VAL A 26 -4.88 1.95 -12.46
CA VAL A 26 -4.50 3.07 -11.59
C VAL A 26 -5.58 4.14 -11.60
N SER A 27 -5.99 4.59 -10.40
CA SER A 27 -6.96 5.69 -10.25
C SER A 27 -6.38 6.74 -9.33
N TRP A 28 -6.42 7.99 -9.75
CA TRP A 28 -5.99 9.13 -8.96
C TRP A 28 -7.20 9.86 -8.41
N ILE A 29 -7.24 10.04 -7.09
CA ILE A 29 -8.34 10.68 -6.36
C ILE A 29 -7.82 11.99 -5.80
N ASN A 30 -8.51 13.09 -6.07
CA ASN A 30 -8.12 14.45 -5.67
C ASN A 30 -6.69 14.79 -6.15
N PRO A 31 -6.45 14.84 -7.45
CA PRO A 31 -5.08 14.94 -7.96
C PRO A 31 -4.40 16.27 -7.68
N THR A 32 -5.12 17.32 -7.28
CA THR A 32 -4.56 18.64 -7.04
C THR A 32 -4.12 18.86 -5.59
N GLY A 33 -4.48 17.97 -4.68
CA GLY A 33 -4.11 18.07 -3.27
C GLY A 33 -4.88 17.03 -2.49
N ASN A 34 -4.35 16.64 -1.32
CA ASN A 34 -4.94 15.59 -0.51
C ASN A 34 -5.13 14.30 -1.33
N THR A 35 -4.14 14.00 -2.11
CA THR A 35 -4.24 13.00 -3.18
C THR A 35 -4.16 11.58 -2.64
N ARG A 36 -4.96 10.70 -3.21
CA ARG A 36 -4.90 9.26 -3.00
C ARG A 36 -4.70 8.57 -4.33
N VAL A 37 -3.99 7.45 -4.31
CA VAL A 37 -3.77 6.65 -5.52
C VAL A 37 -4.29 5.25 -5.22
N GLU A 38 -5.16 4.74 -6.08
CA GLU A 38 -5.62 3.36 -5.96
C GLU A 38 -5.10 2.55 -7.12
N VAL A 39 -4.56 1.37 -6.82
CA VAL A 39 -4.03 0.45 -7.83
C VAL A 39 -4.61 -0.93 -7.58
N ARG A 40 -5.26 -1.50 -8.60
CA ARG A 40 -5.72 -2.88 -8.55
C ARG A 40 -4.55 -3.80 -8.85
N VAL A 41 -4.32 -4.77 -7.97
CA VAL A 41 -3.22 -5.72 -8.11
C VAL A 41 -3.76 -7.14 -8.08
N THR A 42 -3.02 -8.06 -8.68
CA THR A 42 -3.40 -9.46 -8.75
C THR A 42 -2.26 -10.30 -8.19
N CYS A 43 -2.58 -11.13 -7.20
CA CYS A 43 -1.62 -12.06 -6.61
C CYS A 43 -1.38 -13.25 -7.56
N THR A 44 -0.35 -14.04 -7.27
CA THR A 44 0.03 -15.17 -8.11
C THR A 44 -1.06 -16.25 -8.19
N ASN A 45 -1.96 -16.29 -7.18
CA ASN A 45 -3.11 -17.22 -7.17
C ASN A 45 -4.37 -16.62 -7.81
N ASP A 46 -4.23 -15.52 -8.57
CA ASP A 46 -5.29 -14.78 -9.25
C ASP A 46 -6.23 -14.02 -8.33
N LYS A 47 -5.99 -13.99 -7.02
CA LYS A 47 -6.76 -13.18 -6.09
C LYS A 47 -6.46 -11.70 -6.34
N GLN A 48 -7.52 -10.90 -6.43
CA GLN A 48 -7.40 -9.46 -6.73
C GLN A 48 -7.67 -8.60 -5.49
N TYR A 49 -6.88 -7.54 -5.37
CA TYR A 49 -7.01 -6.56 -4.30
C TYR A 49 -6.82 -5.17 -4.88
N THR A 50 -7.27 -4.16 -4.14
CA THR A 50 -6.93 -2.76 -4.44
C THR A 50 -6.11 -2.21 -3.29
N LEU A 51 -4.98 -1.58 -3.61
CA LEU A 51 -4.14 -0.87 -2.66
C LEU A 51 -4.42 0.62 -2.81
N ARG A 52 -4.68 1.30 -1.69
CA ARG A 52 -4.88 2.75 -1.66
C ARG A 52 -3.72 3.39 -0.92
N VAL A 53 -3.07 4.35 -1.57
CA VAL A 53 -1.93 5.08 -1.02
C VAL A 53 -2.36 6.52 -0.75
N TYR A 54 -2.12 7.00 0.47
CA TYR A 54 -2.43 8.36 0.89
C TYR A 54 -1.14 9.18 0.83
N LEU A 55 -1.11 10.21 -0.01
CA LEU A 55 0.09 11.02 -0.16
C LEU A 55 0.12 12.11 0.92
N PRO A 56 1.20 12.18 1.74
CA PRO A 56 1.32 13.26 2.71
C PRO A 56 1.55 14.59 1.99
N SER A 57 1.23 15.69 2.68
CA SER A 57 1.33 17.03 2.09
C SER A 57 2.75 17.41 1.69
N ASP A 58 3.76 16.80 2.33
CA ASP A 58 5.17 17.02 2.00
C ASP A 58 5.76 15.94 1.09
N TYR A 59 4.89 15.09 0.47
CA TYR A 59 5.38 14.06 -0.43
C TYR A 59 6.33 14.67 -1.46
N PRO A 60 7.49 14.10 -1.75
CA PRO A 60 7.95 12.75 -1.36
C PRO A 60 8.81 12.70 -0.10
N ASN A 61 8.81 13.72 0.74
CA ASN A 61 9.71 13.77 1.89
C ASN A 61 9.30 12.80 3.00
N SER A 62 7.99 12.59 3.18
CA SER A 62 7.49 11.63 4.17
C SER A 62 6.89 10.42 3.48
N CYS A 63 6.97 9.27 4.15
CA CYS A 63 6.44 8.02 3.65
C CYS A 63 4.91 8.07 3.57
N PRO A 64 4.32 7.71 2.41
CA PRO A 64 2.88 7.62 2.32
C PRO A 64 2.34 6.44 3.12
N GLN A 65 1.07 6.54 3.53
CA GLN A 65 0.35 5.45 4.17
C GLN A 65 -0.36 4.61 3.12
N MET A 66 -0.53 3.31 3.38
CA MET A 66 -1.16 2.41 2.43
C MET A 66 -2.12 1.47 3.14
N VAL A 67 -3.30 1.31 2.55
CA VAL A 67 -4.30 0.35 3.04
C VAL A 67 -4.68 -0.60 1.92
N VAL A 68 -5.26 -1.74 2.29
CA VAL A 68 -5.94 -2.62 1.33
C VAL A 68 -7.39 -2.17 1.30
N SER A 69 -7.80 -1.47 0.24
CA SER A 69 -9.11 -0.82 0.16
C SER A 69 -10.19 -1.71 -0.47
N SER A 70 -9.80 -2.75 -1.17
CA SER A 70 -10.74 -3.76 -1.67
C SER A 70 -10.19 -5.14 -1.33
N PRO A 71 -10.96 -5.96 -0.61
CA PRO A 71 -12.34 -5.75 -0.16
C PRO A 71 -12.44 -4.56 0.82
N SER A 72 -13.63 -3.98 0.94
CA SER A 72 -13.85 -2.68 1.60
C SER A 72 -13.86 -2.72 3.12
N SER A 73 -13.52 -3.84 3.73
CA SER A 73 -13.40 -3.99 5.18
C SER A 73 -12.02 -4.51 5.52
N CYS A 74 -11.65 -4.42 6.81
CA CYS A 74 -10.36 -4.97 7.24
C CYS A 74 -10.27 -6.45 6.91
N LEU A 75 -9.08 -6.87 6.49
CA LEU A 75 -8.80 -8.27 6.21
C LEU A 75 -8.79 -9.07 7.51
N ARG A 76 -8.91 -10.39 7.39
CA ARG A 76 -8.95 -11.28 8.54
C ARG A 76 -7.84 -12.32 8.42
N ARG A 77 -7.29 -12.69 9.58
CA ARG A 77 -6.38 -13.83 9.66
C ARG A 77 -7.14 -15.12 9.33
N LYS A 78 -6.39 -16.19 9.08
CA LYS A 78 -6.96 -17.51 8.85
C LYS A 78 -7.89 -17.95 9.98
N ASN A 79 -7.58 -17.57 11.23
CA ASN A 79 -8.42 -17.91 12.38
C ASN A 79 -9.65 -17.01 12.55
N GLY A 80 -9.86 -16.04 11.65
CA GLY A 80 -11.02 -15.16 11.67
C GLY A 80 -10.83 -13.84 12.39
N TYR A 81 -9.72 -13.63 13.13
CA TYR A 81 -9.46 -12.36 13.79
C TYR A 81 -9.17 -11.26 12.77
N SER A 82 -9.75 -10.09 13.01
CA SER A 82 -9.60 -8.94 12.12
C SER A 82 -8.18 -8.36 12.20
N LEU A 83 -7.62 -8.00 11.05
CA LEU A 83 -6.34 -7.28 10.95
C LEU A 83 -6.61 -5.78 11.00
N SER A 84 -7.24 -5.31 12.07
CA SER A 84 -7.60 -3.91 12.29
C SER A 84 -6.78 -3.23 13.38
N GLY A 85 -6.00 -4.00 14.15
CA GLY A 85 -5.15 -3.47 15.21
C GLY A 85 -3.68 -3.54 14.84
N VAL A 86 -2.86 -2.74 15.53
CA VAL A 86 -1.40 -2.75 15.31
C VAL A 86 -0.87 -4.16 15.63
N SER A 87 -0.09 -4.71 14.70
CA SER A 87 0.55 -6.02 14.88
C SER A 87 1.90 -6.03 14.17
N GLY A 88 2.98 -6.09 14.94
CA GLY A 88 4.33 -6.23 14.38
C GLY A 88 4.50 -7.57 13.69
N GLU A 89 3.88 -8.62 14.21
CA GLU A 89 3.95 -9.96 13.61
C GLU A 89 3.32 -10.00 12.23
N ASP A 90 2.24 -9.26 12.01
CA ASP A 90 1.53 -9.25 10.73
C ASP A 90 1.92 -8.06 9.86
N HIS A 91 2.82 -7.20 10.31
CA HIS A 91 3.20 -5.96 9.64
C HIS A 91 1.98 -5.10 9.33
N VAL A 92 1.12 -4.91 10.35
CA VAL A 92 -0.10 -4.10 10.28
C VAL A 92 0.04 -2.92 11.23
N LEU A 93 -0.25 -1.71 10.71
CA LEU A 93 -0.20 -0.47 11.50
C LEU A 93 -1.54 -0.10 12.12
N GLY A 94 -2.56 -0.90 11.89
CA GLY A 94 -3.89 -0.67 12.40
C GLY A 94 -4.90 -0.64 11.26
N SER A 95 -5.90 0.24 11.38
CA SER A 95 -6.89 0.43 10.33
C SER A 95 -6.99 1.91 9.97
N LYS A 96 -7.37 2.18 8.72
CA LYS A 96 -7.62 3.53 8.22
C LYS A 96 -8.78 3.45 7.25
N ASP A 97 -9.79 4.29 7.45
CA ASP A 97 -11.00 4.30 6.63
C ASP A 97 -11.67 2.91 6.56
N GLY A 98 -11.61 2.16 7.67
CA GLY A 98 -12.21 0.83 7.74
C GLY A 98 -11.43 -0.27 7.04
N CYS A 99 -10.21 0.00 6.58
CA CYS A 99 -9.38 -0.94 5.84
C CYS A 99 -8.11 -1.26 6.61
N THR A 100 -7.52 -2.43 6.36
CA THR A 100 -6.25 -2.82 6.97
C THR A 100 -5.14 -1.90 6.46
N GLN A 101 -4.46 -1.23 7.39
CA GLN A 101 -3.30 -0.39 7.07
C GLN A 101 -2.04 -1.21 7.22
N ILE A 102 -1.31 -1.40 6.14
CA ILE A 102 -0.12 -2.26 6.13
C ILE A 102 1.15 -1.45 6.36
N CYS A 103 2.11 -2.10 7.04
CA CYS A 103 3.44 -1.55 7.26
C CYS A 103 4.31 -1.96 6.08
N HIS A 104 4.65 -1.02 5.21
CA HIS A 104 5.42 -1.31 4.00
C HIS A 104 6.84 -0.74 4.05
N TYR A 105 7.12 0.16 5.00
CA TYR A 105 8.46 0.68 5.25
C TYR A 105 8.70 0.77 6.74
N ASN A 106 9.88 0.35 7.19
CA ASN A 106 10.31 0.61 8.57
C ASN A 106 10.62 2.09 8.73
N SER A 107 10.40 2.59 9.96
CA SER A 107 10.76 3.96 10.31
C SER A 107 12.22 4.23 9.95
N GLY A 108 12.47 5.34 9.26
CA GLY A 108 13.81 5.75 8.86
C GLY A 108 14.33 5.13 7.56
N LEU A 109 13.61 4.19 6.96
CA LEU A 109 14.02 3.61 5.67
C LEU A 109 13.42 4.33 4.47
N TRP A 110 12.43 5.18 4.68
CA TRP A 110 11.85 5.96 3.59
C TRP A 110 12.84 7.01 3.11
N ARG A 111 12.97 7.12 1.79
CA ARG A 111 13.80 8.13 1.14
C ARG A 111 12.97 8.86 0.10
N ASP A 112 13.30 10.11 -0.16
CA ASP A 112 12.54 10.94 -1.10
C ASP A 112 12.70 10.50 -2.56
N ASP A 113 13.65 9.62 -2.86
CA ASP A 113 13.80 9.02 -4.18
C ASP A 113 13.04 7.70 -4.33
N ASN A 114 12.40 7.21 -3.28
CA ASN A 114 11.50 6.07 -3.37
C ASN A 114 10.24 6.45 -4.15
N THR A 115 9.73 5.53 -4.96
CA THR A 115 8.61 5.80 -5.86
C THR A 115 7.34 5.15 -5.36
N LEU A 116 6.20 5.64 -5.87
CA LEU A 116 4.90 4.99 -5.60
C LEU A 116 4.86 3.58 -6.19
N TYR A 117 5.56 3.35 -7.30
CA TYR A 117 5.69 2.01 -7.84
C TYR A 117 6.28 1.06 -6.80
N GLN A 118 7.37 1.48 -6.13
CA GLN A 118 7.99 0.67 -5.07
C GLN A 118 7.04 0.47 -3.89
N VAL A 119 6.28 1.49 -3.52
CA VAL A 119 5.27 1.39 -2.46
C VAL A 119 4.24 0.31 -2.82
N ILE A 120 3.70 0.36 -4.03
CA ILE A 120 2.71 -0.62 -4.49
C ILE A 120 3.32 -2.03 -4.53
N MET A 121 4.56 -2.17 -4.99
CA MET A 121 5.23 -3.47 -5.03
C MET A 121 5.41 -4.06 -3.63
N LYS A 122 5.73 -3.22 -2.63
CA LYS A 122 5.80 -3.69 -1.24
C LYS A 122 4.43 -4.12 -0.74
N GLY A 123 3.37 -3.41 -1.14
CA GLY A 123 2.01 -3.83 -0.82
C GLY A 123 1.65 -5.16 -1.44
N LEU A 124 2.08 -5.40 -2.67
CA LEU A 124 1.85 -6.68 -3.34
C LEU A 124 2.61 -7.81 -2.64
N ILE A 125 3.84 -7.55 -2.19
CA ILE A 125 4.60 -8.52 -1.39
C ILE A 125 3.84 -8.86 -0.10
N TRP A 126 3.29 -7.84 0.58
CA TRP A 126 2.49 -8.08 1.77
C TRP A 126 1.27 -8.94 1.46
N LEU A 127 0.58 -8.67 0.35
CA LEU A 127 -0.59 -9.45 -0.06
C LEU A 127 -0.22 -10.90 -0.42
N GLU A 128 0.92 -11.11 -1.06
CA GLU A 128 1.39 -12.47 -1.33
C GLU A 128 1.67 -13.22 -0.02
N ALA A 129 2.26 -12.54 0.97
CA ALA A 129 2.47 -13.11 2.28
C ALA A 129 1.14 -13.41 2.98
N TYR A 130 0.17 -12.51 2.86
CA TYR A 130 -1.17 -12.71 3.41
C TYR A 130 -1.84 -13.95 2.81
N GLU A 131 -1.78 -14.10 1.48
CA GLU A 131 -2.33 -15.29 0.81
C GLU A 131 -1.62 -16.56 1.26
N ALA A 132 -0.30 -16.51 1.44
CA ALA A 132 0.45 -17.64 1.99
C ALA A 132 0.00 -17.98 3.42
N HIS A 133 -0.21 -16.94 4.25
CA HIS A 133 -0.74 -17.13 5.60
C HIS A 133 -2.10 -17.84 5.57
N LEU A 134 -2.98 -17.44 4.66
CA LEU A 134 -4.31 -18.06 4.57
C LEU A 134 -4.21 -19.55 4.20
N ARG A 135 -3.21 -19.93 3.40
CA ARG A 135 -3.02 -21.35 3.02
C ARG A 135 -2.40 -22.16 4.15
N THR A 136 -1.41 -21.61 4.84
CA THR A 136 -0.54 -22.38 5.72
C THR A 136 -0.83 -22.19 7.21
N GLY A 137 -1.45 -21.06 7.60
CA GLY A 137 -1.61 -20.69 8.99
C GLY A 137 -0.36 -20.10 9.64
N GLU A 138 0.77 -20.05 8.92
CA GLU A 138 1.99 -19.44 9.42
C GLU A 138 1.81 -17.92 9.51
N SER A 139 2.51 -17.27 10.44
CA SER A 139 2.40 -15.81 10.60
C SER A 139 2.96 -15.09 9.38
N LEU A 140 2.46 -13.88 9.12
CA LEU A 140 2.95 -13.09 8.00
C LEU A 140 4.42 -12.73 8.15
N SER A 141 4.91 -12.55 9.39
CA SER A 141 6.32 -12.19 9.61
C SER A 141 7.28 -13.25 9.05
N ARG A 142 6.84 -14.50 8.99
CA ARG A 142 7.65 -15.56 8.39
C ARG A 142 8.00 -15.26 6.94
N TYR A 143 7.09 -14.57 6.22
CA TYR A 143 7.26 -14.25 4.81
C TYR A 143 7.75 -12.82 4.57
N LEU A 144 7.74 -11.96 5.61
CA LEU A 144 8.01 -10.53 5.49
C LEU A 144 9.22 -10.08 6.31
N GLN A 145 10.17 -10.95 6.55
CA GLN A 145 11.27 -10.69 7.50
C GLN A 145 12.08 -9.45 7.16
N GLU A 146 12.17 -9.07 5.90
CA GLU A 146 13.03 -7.98 5.46
C GLU A 146 12.27 -6.76 4.96
N MET A 147 11.00 -6.70 5.24
CA MET A 147 10.17 -5.61 4.77
C MET A 147 10.09 -4.43 5.73
#